data_7b4c4cdc9c6d3a5f91042ccd77f03a05
#
_entry.id   7b4c4cdc9c6d3a5f91042ccd77f03a05
#
_cell.length_a   1.000
_cell.length_b   1.000
_cell.length_c   1.000
_cell.angle_alpha   90.00
_cell.angle_beta   90.00
_cell.angle_gamma   90.00
#
_symmetry.space_group_name_H-M   'P 1'
#
loop_
_entity.id
_entity.type
_entity.pdbx_description
1 polymer ?
#
loop_
_entity_poly.entity_id
_entity_poly.type
_entity_poly.pdbx_seq_one_letter_code
_entity_poly.pdbx_strand_id
1 'polypeptide(L)'
;MKSLYIASLLALTSMPAFAQTLATGEQITAAIGGNTVQGSMLAAGAYTEFYQADGVIKGADYTGAWTIKDNQMCFDYGEGADCWSVRIEGEAVTWVKDGADGGTGTIVAGNPNNF
;
A
#
# COMPACT_ATOMS: atom_id res chain seq x y z
N MET A 1 16.54 30.20 42.69
CA MET A 1 16.33 29.95 42.37
C MET A 1 15.88 29.39 41.46
N LYS A 2 15.80 28.96 41.13
CA LYS A 2 15.47 28.57 40.56
C LYS A 2 14.91 27.89 39.84
N SER A 3 14.67 27.51 39.36
CA SER A 3 14.19 26.95 38.81
C SER A 3 13.75 26.32 37.96
N LEU A 4 13.62 25.92 37.50
CA LEU A 4 13.25 25.51 36.79
C LEU A 4 12.86 24.72 36.04
N TYR A 5 12.58 24.43 35.69
CA TYR A 5 12.30 23.77 35.13
C TYR A 5 11.75 23.21 34.25
N ILE A 6 11.49 22.92 33.94
CA ILE A 6 11.09 22.49 33.27
C ILE A 6 10.59 21.83 32.48
N ALA A 7 10.45 21.62 32.15
CA ALA A 7 10.01 21.06 31.56
C ALA A 7 9.60 20.39 30.72
N SER A 8 9.47 20.11 30.44
CA SER A 8 9.12 19.58 29.83
C SER A 8 8.58 18.91 29.05
N LEU A 9 8.47 18.72 28.79
CA LEU A 9 8.03 18.21 28.22
C LEU A 9 7.45 17.67 27.41
N LEU A 10 7.23 17.50 27.09
CA LEU A 10 6.75 17.11 26.52
C LEU A 10 6.35 16.43 25.75
N ALA A 11 6.30 16.21 25.42
CA ALA A 11 6.09 15.58 24.82
C ALA A 11 5.40 15.06 24.05
N LEU A 12 5.07 14.89 23.84
CA LEU A 12 4.51 14.43 23.36
C LEU A 12 4.03 13.89 22.51
N THR A 13 4.05 13.69 22.06
CA THR A 13 3.73 13.25 21.57
C THR A 13 3.05 12.61 20.84
N SER A 14 2.73 12.16 20.42
CA SER A 14 1.80 11.57 19.96
C SER A 14 1.71 11.58 18.60
N MET A 15 1.74 10.95 17.87
CA MET A 15 1.72 10.91 16.67
C MET A 15 0.90 10.09 16.06
N PRO A 16 0.09 9.65 16.27
CA PRO A 16 -0.70 8.70 15.82
C PRO A 16 -1.30 8.88 14.54
N ALA A 17 -1.81 9.84 14.26
CA ALA A 17 -2.61 9.97 13.13
C ALA A 17 -1.98 9.69 11.83
N PHE A 18 -0.70 9.66 11.76
CA PHE A 18 -0.13 9.44 10.53
C PHE A 18 -0.39 8.13 9.95
N ALA A 19 -0.50 7.15 10.72
CA ALA A 19 -0.73 5.81 10.22
C ALA A 19 -2.05 5.71 9.49
N GLN A 20 -2.93 6.68 9.68
CA GLN A 20 -4.23 6.65 9.07
C GLN A 20 -4.27 7.31 7.70
N THR A 21 -3.20 7.93 7.29
CA THR A 21 -3.20 8.68 6.04
C THR A 21 -3.17 7.74 4.85
N LEU A 22 -4.14 7.89 3.96
CA LEU A 22 -4.18 7.11 2.74
C LEU A 22 -3.29 7.74 1.67
N ALA A 23 -2.71 6.92 0.83
CA ALA A 23 -1.88 7.38 -0.26
C ALA A 23 -2.72 7.98 -1.37
N THR A 24 -2.19 8.97 -2.05
CA THR A 24 -2.81 9.52 -3.25
C THR A 24 -2.50 8.61 -4.42
N GLY A 25 -3.22 8.79 -5.53
CA GLY A 25 -2.95 8.02 -6.74
C GLY A 25 -1.53 8.16 -7.22
N GLU A 26 -0.96 9.37 -7.12
CA GLU A 26 0.42 9.59 -7.51
C GLU A 26 1.39 8.84 -6.61
N GLN A 27 1.11 8.81 -5.32
CA GLN A 27 1.96 8.08 -4.38
C GLN A 27 1.88 6.58 -4.61
N ILE A 28 0.70 6.06 -4.92
CA ILE A 28 0.54 4.65 -5.23
C ILE A 28 1.34 4.29 -6.48
N THR A 29 1.20 5.08 -7.54
CA THR A 29 1.92 4.83 -8.78
C THR A 29 3.44 4.88 -8.56
N ALA A 30 3.91 5.87 -7.80
CA ALA A 30 5.34 6.01 -7.58
C ALA A 30 5.92 4.87 -6.75
N ALA A 31 5.16 4.36 -5.79
CA ALA A 31 5.66 3.33 -4.89
C ALA A 31 5.49 1.92 -5.46
N ILE A 32 4.39 1.66 -6.15
CA ILE A 32 4.02 0.31 -6.55
C ILE A 32 4.26 0.06 -8.03
N GLY A 33 4.07 1.06 -8.89
CA GLY A 33 4.27 0.87 -10.33
C GLY A 33 5.71 0.47 -10.64
N GLY A 34 5.87 -0.61 -11.40
CA GLY A 34 7.19 -1.14 -11.74
C GLY A 34 7.81 -1.98 -10.63
N ASN A 35 7.07 -2.28 -9.57
CA ASN A 35 7.58 -3.03 -8.43
C ASN A 35 6.66 -4.21 -8.12
N THR A 36 7.13 -5.06 -7.22
CA THR A 36 6.40 -6.24 -6.77
C THR A 36 5.88 -5.98 -5.36
N VAL A 37 4.70 -6.50 -5.06
CA VAL A 37 4.19 -6.49 -3.68
C VAL A 37 3.94 -7.96 -3.31
N GLN A 38 4.42 -8.34 -2.14
CA GLN A 38 4.16 -9.67 -1.64
C GLN A 38 3.60 -9.57 -0.23
N GLY A 39 2.58 -10.33 0.06
CA GLY A 39 1.92 -10.25 1.34
C GLY A 39 0.77 -11.21 1.44
N SER A 40 -0.27 -10.79 2.15
CA SER A 40 -1.42 -11.64 2.39
C SER A 40 -2.68 -10.82 2.51
N MET A 41 -3.75 -11.30 1.87
CA MET A 41 -5.07 -10.73 2.00
C MET A 41 -5.86 -11.56 3.00
N LEU A 42 -6.70 -10.91 3.79
CA LEU A 42 -7.52 -11.63 4.76
C LEU A 42 -8.43 -12.64 4.07
N ALA A 43 -9.00 -12.27 2.93
CA ALA A 43 -9.94 -13.15 2.24
C ALA A 43 -9.24 -14.16 1.32
N ALA A 44 -8.22 -13.71 0.59
CA ALA A 44 -7.64 -14.52 -0.48
C ALA A 44 -6.34 -15.21 -0.12
N GLY A 45 -5.72 -14.86 0.99
CA GLY A 45 -4.46 -15.48 1.41
C GLY A 45 -3.24 -14.85 0.77
N ALA A 46 -2.14 -15.58 0.75
CA ALA A 46 -0.85 -15.06 0.30
C ALA A 46 -0.85 -14.74 -1.18
N TYR A 47 -0.14 -13.69 -1.54
CA TYR A 47 -0.01 -13.28 -2.93
C TYR A 47 1.38 -12.70 -3.17
N THR A 48 1.82 -12.76 -4.42
CA THR A 48 3.00 -12.06 -4.91
C THR A 48 2.66 -11.61 -6.32
N GLU A 49 2.67 -10.31 -6.56
CA GLU A 49 2.30 -9.74 -7.85
C GLU A 49 3.26 -8.65 -8.26
N PHE A 50 3.64 -8.67 -9.52
CA PHE A 50 4.43 -7.61 -10.14
C PHE A 50 3.47 -6.68 -10.86
N TYR A 51 3.56 -5.39 -10.58
CA TYR A 51 2.68 -4.39 -11.17
C TYR A 51 3.48 -3.60 -12.21
N GLN A 52 3.37 -4.01 -13.47
CA GLN A 52 4.09 -3.32 -14.54
C GLN A 52 3.63 -1.89 -14.64
N ALA A 53 4.56 -1.02 -14.99
CA ALA A 53 4.25 0.40 -15.07
C ALA A 53 3.16 0.71 -16.09
N ASP A 54 2.98 -0.16 -17.10
CA ASP A 54 1.98 0.05 -18.14
C ASP A 54 0.59 -0.45 -17.75
N GLY A 55 0.42 -0.96 -16.53
CA GLY A 55 -0.90 -1.36 -16.03
C GLY A 55 -1.18 -2.84 -16.06
N VAL A 56 -0.19 -3.68 -16.39
CA VAL A 56 -0.39 -5.12 -16.36
C VAL A 56 0.02 -5.66 -14.98
N ILE A 57 -0.80 -6.55 -14.43
CA ILE A 57 -0.46 -7.29 -13.21
C ILE A 57 0.05 -8.66 -13.65
N LYS A 58 1.17 -9.10 -13.07
CA LYS A 58 1.68 -10.43 -13.35
C LYS A 58 1.88 -11.22 -12.07
N GLY A 59 1.22 -12.35 -11.99
CA GLY A 59 1.45 -13.33 -10.95
C GLY A 59 2.19 -14.53 -11.52
N ALA A 60 2.36 -15.59 -10.73
CA ALA A 60 3.11 -16.76 -11.16
C ALA A 60 2.46 -17.45 -12.37
N ASP A 61 1.13 -17.51 -12.41
CA ASP A 61 0.44 -18.23 -13.47
C ASP A 61 -0.84 -17.51 -13.91
N TYR A 62 -0.88 -16.20 -13.75
CA TYR A 62 -2.04 -15.41 -14.16
C TYR A 62 -1.61 -13.97 -14.43
N THR A 63 -2.49 -13.24 -15.08
CA THR A 63 -2.29 -11.80 -15.32
C THR A 63 -3.57 -11.07 -14.97
N GLY A 64 -3.44 -9.77 -14.81
CA GLY A 64 -4.56 -8.88 -14.60
C GLY A 64 -4.18 -7.48 -15.04
N ALA A 65 -4.99 -6.51 -14.67
CA ALA A 65 -4.74 -5.12 -15.00
C ALA A 65 -4.95 -4.26 -13.76
N TRP A 66 -4.18 -3.19 -13.64
CA TRP A 66 -4.38 -2.25 -12.57
C TRP A 66 -4.47 -0.83 -13.12
N THR A 67 -5.26 -0.02 -12.46
CA THR A 67 -5.41 1.38 -12.80
C THR A 67 -5.53 2.18 -11.51
N ILE A 68 -5.37 3.49 -11.63
CA ILE A 68 -5.58 4.41 -10.52
C ILE A 68 -6.86 5.18 -10.80
N LYS A 69 -7.74 5.24 -9.82
CA LYS A 69 -8.98 6.00 -9.94
C LYS A 69 -9.36 6.53 -8.57
N ASP A 70 -9.59 7.82 -8.47
CA ASP A 70 -10.04 8.47 -7.22
C ASP A 70 -9.13 8.13 -6.04
N ASN A 71 -7.82 8.18 -6.28
CA ASN A 71 -6.81 7.87 -5.27
C ASN A 71 -6.94 6.44 -4.73
N GLN A 72 -7.39 5.53 -5.59
CA GLN A 72 -7.45 4.12 -5.25
C GLN A 72 -6.73 3.32 -6.32
N MET A 73 -6.24 2.16 -5.96
CA MET A 73 -5.70 1.20 -6.90
C MET A 73 -6.78 0.19 -7.21
N CYS A 74 -7.09 0.06 -8.49
CA CYS A 74 -8.17 -0.79 -8.95
C CYS A 74 -7.59 -1.98 -9.69
N PHE A 75 -8.08 -3.17 -9.37
CA PHE A 75 -7.55 -4.43 -9.88
C PHE A 75 -8.62 -5.12 -10.69
N ASP A 76 -8.27 -5.60 -11.88
CA ASP A 76 -9.21 -6.30 -12.73
C ASP A 76 -8.56 -7.60 -13.21
N TYR A 77 -9.10 -8.72 -12.79
CA TYR A 77 -8.61 -10.03 -13.17
C TYR A 77 -9.55 -10.72 -14.15
N GLY A 78 -10.38 -9.93 -14.85
CA GLY A 78 -11.31 -10.44 -15.84
C GLY A 78 -12.77 -10.39 -15.42
N GLU A 79 -13.04 -9.91 -14.22
CA GLU A 79 -14.40 -9.86 -13.70
C GLU A 79 -14.83 -8.46 -13.30
N GLY A 80 -14.17 -7.46 -13.86
CA GLY A 80 -14.46 -6.07 -13.51
C GLY A 80 -13.48 -5.57 -12.47
N ALA A 81 -13.41 -4.26 -12.34
CA ALA A 81 -12.43 -3.63 -11.47
C ALA A 81 -12.90 -3.62 -10.01
N ASP A 82 -11.97 -3.90 -9.12
CA ASP A 82 -12.20 -3.86 -7.68
C ASP A 82 -11.19 -2.89 -7.10
N CYS A 83 -11.65 -1.81 -6.48
CA CYS A 83 -10.79 -0.69 -6.10
C CYS A 83 -10.55 -0.65 -4.60
N TRP A 84 -9.31 -0.35 -4.23
CA TRP A 84 -8.87 -0.31 -2.84
C TRP A 84 -8.14 0.98 -2.57
N SER A 85 -8.36 1.52 -1.39
CA SER A 85 -7.50 2.58 -0.87
C SER A 85 -6.22 1.94 -0.35
N VAL A 86 -5.13 2.71 -0.29
CA VAL A 86 -3.83 2.15 0.04
C VAL A 86 -3.16 3.02 1.10
N ARG A 87 -2.63 2.39 2.12
CA ARG A 87 -1.79 3.08 3.08
C ARG A 87 -0.37 2.58 2.86
N ILE A 88 0.58 3.48 2.70
CA ILE A 88 1.98 3.14 2.44
C ILE A 88 2.86 3.78 3.49
N GLU A 89 3.69 2.97 4.14
CA GLU A 89 4.65 3.45 5.12
C GLU A 89 5.98 2.80 4.78
N GLY A 90 6.87 3.52 4.10
CA GLY A 90 8.11 2.95 3.63
C GLY A 90 7.82 1.88 2.60
N GLU A 91 8.19 0.64 2.89
CA GLU A 91 7.91 -0.48 1.99
C GLU A 91 6.65 -1.25 2.39
N ALA A 92 6.02 -0.85 3.48
CA ALA A 92 4.84 -1.56 3.97
C ALA A 92 3.59 -1.01 3.31
N VAL A 93 2.72 -1.91 2.85
CA VAL A 93 1.47 -1.58 2.20
C VAL A 93 0.32 -2.17 3.00
N THR A 94 -0.73 -1.39 3.20
CA THR A 94 -1.99 -1.91 3.74
C THR A 94 -3.08 -1.59 2.73
N TRP A 95 -3.83 -2.60 2.34
CA TRP A 95 -4.97 -2.45 1.43
C TRP A 95 -6.19 -2.19 2.28
N VAL A 96 -6.90 -1.11 1.97
CA VAL A 96 -8.02 -0.66 2.80
C VAL A 96 -9.27 -0.60 1.93
N LYS A 97 -10.36 -1.20 2.42
CA LYS A 97 -11.63 -1.19 1.71
C LYS A 97 -12.73 -0.81 2.68
N ASP A 98 -13.50 0.21 2.30
CA ASP A 98 -14.61 0.69 3.11
C ASP A 98 -14.17 0.98 4.55
N GLY A 99 -12.97 1.54 4.69
CA GLY A 99 -12.46 1.94 5.99
C GLY A 99 -11.85 0.82 6.82
N ALA A 100 -11.79 -0.40 6.29
CA ALA A 100 -11.24 -1.53 7.03
C ALA A 100 -10.02 -2.11 6.32
N ASP A 101 -9.03 -2.54 7.10
CA ASP A 101 -7.84 -3.17 6.55
C ASP A 101 -8.22 -4.55 6.03
N GLY A 102 -7.89 -4.81 4.78
CA GLY A 102 -8.20 -6.08 4.13
C GLY A 102 -6.99 -6.93 3.79
N GLY A 103 -5.80 -6.40 3.98
CA GLY A 103 -4.59 -7.16 3.73
C GLY A 103 -3.37 -6.26 3.81
N THR A 104 -2.20 -6.89 3.79
CA THR A 104 -0.93 -6.16 3.86
C THR A 104 0.05 -6.74 2.87
N GLY A 105 1.12 -6.00 2.64
CA GLY A 105 2.20 -6.46 1.79
C GLY A 105 3.46 -5.66 1.99
N THR A 106 4.50 -6.10 1.32
CA THR A 106 5.80 -5.44 1.32
C THR A 106 6.18 -5.17 -0.13
N ILE A 107 6.60 -3.96 -0.41
CA ILE A 107 7.05 -3.57 -1.74
C ILE A 107 8.49 -4.06 -1.93
N VAL A 108 8.73 -4.76 -3.02
CA VAL A 108 10.05 -5.25 -3.39
C VAL A 108 10.37 -4.63 -4.75
N ALA A 109 11.56 -4.08 -4.88
CA ALA A 109 11.94 -3.37 -6.09
C ALA A 109 11.94 -4.28 -7.31
N GLY A 110 11.35 -3.80 -8.40
CA GLY A 110 11.40 -4.49 -9.68
C GLY A 110 10.59 -5.76 -9.72
N ASN A 111 11.05 -6.71 -10.55
CA ASN A 111 10.39 -7.99 -10.79
C ASN A 111 11.35 -9.13 -10.49
N PRO A 112 11.66 -9.37 -9.20
CA PRO A 112 12.67 -10.39 -8.86
C PRO A 112 12.24 -11.81 -9.17
N ASN A 113 10.95 -12.04 -9.33
CA ASN A 113 10.43 -13.38 -9.60
C ASN A 113 10.36 -13.67 -11.10
N ASN A 114 10.66 -12.68 -11.94
CA ASN A 114 10.61 -12.84 -13.40
C ASN A 114 9.22 -13.26 -13.87
N PHE A 115 8.22 -12.64 -13.33
CA PHE A 115 6.84 -12.88 -13.74
C PHE A 115 6.55 -12.30 -15.11
#